data_b4720a15323852911c23ceac369e575b
#
_entry.id   b4720a15323852911c23ceac369e575b
#
_cell.length_a   1.000
_cell.length_b   1.000
_cell.length_c   1.000
_cell.angle_alpha   90.00
_cell.angle_beta   90.00
_cell.angle_gamma   90.00
#
_symmetry.space_group_name_H-M   'P 1'
#
loop_
_entity.id
_entity.type
_entity.pdbx_description
1 polymer ?
#
loop_
_entity_poly.entity_id
_entity_poly.type
_entity_poly.pdbx_seq_one_letter_code
_entity_poly.pdbx_strand_id
1 'polypeptide(L)'
;MKKNIKYIVAAVAGLWLTGCTDDLDRFPLSSLSPETYFNTEEELETFTNHFYSQFPSAASGYGESEDIVNIFTLPATTIGLTRTVPTKGGGWNWDYLREINLYLKYSHRCNNKIAREHYDGIARFFRAYFYFEKVKRFGDVPWYNKPLESNDPDLKKPRDSRQLVMDSIMSDIDYAINYCDDNPELYRVTKWTAMALKSRICLFEGTFRKYHGIAGHETFLEECATISKRFIDESPYSIYTSGDKPYRDLFASMNAIQQEVILARDYDYTKGVKHEANYNTMAQTYGRPGMNKKIVNSYLMTNGTRFTDQPGYKTMQYYDEMQNRDPRLTQTVVGPGYMRINSDKVESPNFSSSTTGYQIIKWVTDASCDGYMGSSNDYILFRAAEVYLNYAEAKAELGTLTQEDLEISIKKIRDRVGMPNIDMFAANANPDPYLCAPETGYRNVTDPNKGVILEIRRERTIELCLEGHRYYDIIRWKEGKMFEQPFLGMYFPGLTQGSGDNRYDVFDMNDGIAGDKEKVDICIYTGKKPSVKNIRKFYKLGEEFVLTDGDKGNIICHDIEKEPRQWNEERDYFFPIPTTERSLTNGALTQNPGWNDGLDF
;
A
#
# COMPACT_ATOMS: atom_id res chain seq x y z
N MET A 1 4.25 56.09 -65.62
CA MET A 1 3.72 55.03 -64.75
C MET A 1 4.61 54.63 -63.57
N LYS A 2 5.88 54.96 -63.45
CA LYS A 2 6.78 54.55 -62.34
C LYS A 2 6.80 55.49 -61.12
N LYS A 3 6.19 56.71 -61.20
CA LYS A 3 6.16 57.64 -60.06
C LYS A 3 4.96 57.45 -59.13
N ASN A 4 3.84 56.92 -59.61
CA ASN A 4 2.62 56.74 -58.81
C ASN A 4 2.62 55.48 -57.94
N ILE A 5 3.51 54.48 -58.26
CA ILE A 5 3.64 53.24 -57.47
C ILE A 5 4.36 53.49 -56.14
N LYS A 6 5.29 54.46 -56.09
CA LYS A 6 6.01 54.78 -54.83
C LYS A 6 5.11 55.42 -53.76
N TYR A 7 4.09 56.18 -54.14
CA TYR A 7 3.16 56.79 -53.16
C TYR A 7 2.07 55.81 -52.70
N ILE A 8 1.72 54.81 -53.53
CA ILE A 8 0.78 53.76 -53.12
C ILE A 8 1.45 52.81 -52.12
N VAL A 9 2.75 52.48 -52.31
CA VAL A 9 3.50 51.64 -51.37
C VAL A 9 3.75 52.36 -50.05
N ALA A 10 3.97 53.69 -50.06
CA ALA A 10 4.13 54.47 -48.83
C ALA A 10 2.79 54.63 -48.05
N ALA A 11 1.65 54.72 -48.77
CA ALA A 11 0.32 54.79 -48.14
C ALA A 11 -0.12 53.44 -47.54
N VAL A 12 0.24 52.31 -48.18
CA VAL A 12 -0.05 50.98 -47.66
C VAL A 12 0.87 50.63 -46.48
N ALA A 13 2.16 51.08 -46.50
CA ALA A 13 3.05 50.90 -45.34
C ALA A 13 2.68 51.74 -44.13
N GLY A 14 2.02 52.90 -44.30
CA GLY A 14 1.53 53.76 -43.21
C GLY A 14 0.24 53.27 -42.52
N LEU A 15 -0.53 52.37 -43.19
CA LEU A 15 -1.75 51.78 -42.63
C LEU A 15 -1.50 50.50 -41.78
N TRP A 16 -0.26 50.05 -41.74
CA TRP A 16 0.11 48.87 -40.93
C TRP A 16 0.75 49.23 -39.59
N LEU A 17 0.86 50.49 -39.19
CA LEU A 17 1.47 50.93 -37.95
C LEU A 17 0.47 51.47 -36.91
N THR A 18 -0.83 51.39 -37.17
CA THR A 18 -1.85 51.60 -36.16
C THR A 18 -2.53 50.29 -35.74
N GLY A 19 -1.73 49.27 -35.58
CA GLY A 19 -2.16 47.98 -35.00
C GLY A 19 -2.24 48.11 -33.48
N CYS A 20 -3.41 47.95 -32.99
CA CYS A 20 -3.87 47.85 -31.62
C CYS A 20 -2.82 47.43 -30.62
N THR A 21 -2.47 48.31 -29.70
CA THR A 21 -1.76 48.00 -28.46
C THR A 21 -2.67 47.24 -27.47
N ASP A 22 -3.97 47.18 -27.72
CA ASP A 22 -4.93 46.47 -26.85
C ASP A 22 -5.00 44.95 -27.07
N ASP A 23 -4.39 44.39 -28.15
CA ASP A 23 -4.38 42.96 -28.40
C ASP A 23 -3.13 42.25 -27.84
N LEU A 24 -2.15 43.02 -27.34
CA LEU A 24 -0.93 42.45 -26.72
C LEU A 24 -1.14 42.00 -25.26
N ASP A 25 -2.23 42.45 -24.64
CA ASP A 25 -2.61 42.03 -23.28
C ASP A 25 -3.69 40.94 -23.24
N ARG A 26 -4.10 40.41 -24.40
CA ARG A 26 -4.97 39.24 -24.43
C ARG A 26 -4.13 37.99 -24.25
N PHE A 27 -4.22 37.40 -23.06
CA PHE A 27 -3.75 36.04 -22.83
C PHE A 27 -4.36 35.11 -23.88
N PRO A 28 -3.58 34.14 -24.44
CA PRO A 28 -4.14 33.19 -25.39
C PRO A 28 -5.36 32.50 -24.77
N LEU A 29 -6.51 32.55 -25.45
CA LEU A 29 -7.75 31.88 -25.03
C LEU A 29 -7.63 30.37 -24.83
N SER A 30 -6.46 29.80 -25.16
CA SER A 30 -6.09 28.37 -24.99
C SER A 30 -5.27 28.10 -23.73
N SER A 31 -4.87 29.11 -22.94
CA SER A 31 -4.21 28.92 -21.66
C SER A 31 -5.11 29.51 -20.56
N LEU A 32 -5.54 28.65 -19.63
CA LEU A 32 -6.20 29.08 -18.39
C LEU A 32 -5.25 29.99 -17.63
N SER A 33 -5.53 31.30 -17.60
CA SER A 33 -4.79 32.20 -16.73
C SER A 33 -5.34 32.08 -15.30
N PRO A 34 -4.51 31.80 -14.31
CA PRO A 34 -4.94 31.74 -12.91
C PRO A 34 -5.66 33.04 -12.45
N GLU A 35 -5.33 34.16 -13.07
CA GLU A 35 -5.93 35.48 -12.77
C GLU A 35 -7.36 35.60 -13.25
N THR A 36 -7.84 34.76 -14.18
CA THR A 36 -9.19 34.80 -14.75
C THR A 36 -10.04 33.59 -14.43
N TYR A 37 -9.47 32.59 -13.78
CA TYR A 37 -10.12 31.34 -13.35
C TYR A 37 -10.47 31.36 -11.86
N PHE A 38 -11.18 30.38 -11.35
CA PHE A 38 -11.60 30.20 -9.95
C PHE A 38 -12.71 31.11 -9.49
N ASN A 39 -13.63 31.52 -10.38
CA ASN A 39 -14.73 32.41 -10.03
C ASN A 39 -16.02 31.67 -9.68
N THR A 40 -16.20 30.43 -10.15
CA THR A 40 -17.41 29.63 -9.96
C THR A 40 -17.10 28.32 -9.23
N GLU A 41 -18.12 27.68 -8.69
CA GLU A 41 -18.04 26.39 -8.03
C GLU A 41 -17.54 25.31 -8.99
N GLU A 42 -18.04 25.29 -10.24
CA GLU A 42 -17.65 24.31 -11.25
C GLU A 42 -16.17 24.43 -11.64
N GLU A 43 -15.63 25.66 -11.62
CA GLU A 43 -14.20 25.89 -11.85
C GLU A 43 -13.36 25.36 -10.69
N LEU A 44 -13.82 25.51 -9.43
CA LEU A 44 -13.15 24.96 -8.26
C LEU A 44 -13.19 23.43 -8.29
N GLU A 45 -14.34 22.83 -8.58
CA GLU A 45 -14.51 21.40 -8.72
C GLU A 45 -13.59 20.84 -9.80
N THR A 46 -13.67 21.40 -11.01
CA THR A 46 -12.87 20.92 -12.16
C THR A 46 -11.38 20.92 -11.86
N PHE A 47 -10.89 21.95 -11.20
CA PHE A 47 -9.47 22.03 -10.86
C PHE A 47 -9.07 21.03 -9.77
N THR A 48 -9.86 20.92 -8.70
CA THR A 48 -9.57 19.99 -7.60
C THR A 48 -9.69 18.52 -8.01
N ASN A 49 -10.45 18.19 -9.06
CA ASN A 49 -10.52 16.84 -9.62
C ASN A 49 -9.16 16.30 -10.08
N HIS A 50 -8.26 17.19 -10.53
CA HIS A 50 -6.91 16.77 -10.92
C HIS A 50 -6.09 16.21 -9.73
N PHE A 51 -6.35 16.66 -8.51
CA PHE A 51 -5.61 16.21 -7.33
C PHE A 51 -5.76 14.73 -7.03
N TYR A 52 -6.87 14.10 -7.44
CA TYR A 52 -7.12 12.67 -7.25
C TYR A 52 -6.13 11.77 -8.01
N SER A 53 -5.43 12.32 -9.01
CA SER A 53 -4.35 11.60 -9.71
C SER A 53 -3.13 11.32 -8.82
N GLN A 54 -3.01 11.95 -7.65
CA GLN A 54 -1.96 11.68 -6.65
C GLN A 54 -2.13 10.32 -5.96
N PHE A 55 -3.35 9.78 -5.92
CA PHE A 55 -3.58 8.48 -5.31
C PHE A 55 -2.96 7.35 -6.13
N PRO A 56 -2.48 6.26 -5.47
CA PRO A 56 -1.92 5.12 -6.17
C PRO A 56 -2.95 4.45 -7.10
N SER A 57 -2.45 3.78 -8.12
CA SER A 57 -3.25 2.92 -8.99
C SER A 57 -3.26 1.48 -8.47
N ALA A 58 -4.24 0.67 -8.91
CA ALA A 58 -4.34 -0.74 -8.53
C ALA A 58 -3.09 -1.56 -8.90
N ALA A 59 -2.37 -1.20 -9.97
CA ALA A 59 -1.14 -1.86 -10.37
C ALA A 59 -0.01 -1.70 -9.33
N SER A 60 -0.03 -0.65 -8.50
CA SER A 60 0.94 -0.40 -7.44
C SER A 60 0.55 -1.02 -6.08
N GLY A 61 -0.62 -1.68 -5.97
CA GLY A 61 -1.16 -2.20 -4.71
C GLY A 61 -0.26 -3.23 -4.01
N TYR A 62 0.64 -3.90 -4.74
CA TYR A 62 1.65 -4.79 -4.15
C TYR A 62 2.96 -4.08 -3.79
N GLY A 63 3.17 -2.84 -4.24
CA GLY A 63 4.47 -2.17 -4.25
C GLY A 63 5.08 -1.89 -2.88
N GLU A 64 4.28 -1.85 -1.84
CA GLU A 64 4.71 -1.60 -0.45
C GLU A 64 4.34 -2.77 0.48
N SER A 65 4.18 -3.96 -0.09
CA SER A 65 3.86 -5.19 0.63
C SER A 65 5.09 -6.11 0.65
N GLU A 66 6.08 -5.73 1.42
CA GLU A 66 7.42 -6.36 1.45
C GLU A 66 7.43 -7.81 1.97
N ASP A 67 6.28 -8.33 2.38
CA ASP A 67 6.10 -9.74 2.78
C ASP A 67 5.74 -10.66 1.60
N ILE A 68 5.61 -10.11 0.38
CA ILE A 68 5.46 -10.90 -0.84
C ILE A 68 6.72 -10.87 -1.69
N VAL A 69 6.94 -11.97 -2.40
CA VAL A 69 8.10 -12.12 -3.29
C VAL A 69 7.68 -11.89 -4.73
N ASN A 70 8.45 -11.07 -5.43
CA ASN A 70 8.33 -10.87 -6.86
C ASN A 70 9.53 -11.47 -7.58
N ILE A 71 9.30 -12.29 -8.61
CA ILE A 71 10.37 -13.03 -9.30
C ILE A 71 11.37 -12.13 -10.03
N PHE A 72 10.92 -11.01 -10.58
CA PHE A 72 11.79 -10.22 -11.46
C PHE A 72 12.83 -9.42 -10.68
N THR A 73 12.44 -8.81 -9.59
CA THR A 73 13.36 -8.08 -8.72
C THR A 73 12.76 -7.97 -7.33
N LEU A 74 13.55 -8.27 -6.31
CA LEU A 74 13.22 -7.79 -4.98
C LEU A 74 13.37 -6.27 -4.98
N PRO A 75 12.43 -5.54 -4.36
CA PRO A 75 12.56 -4.10 -4.22
C PRO A 75 13.88 -3.72 -3.55
N ALA A 76 14.51 -2.63 -4.00
CA ALA A 76 15.76 -2.14 -3.40
C ALA A 76 15.62 -1.84 -1.90
N THR A 77 14.40 -1.59 -1.43
CA THR A 77 14.05 -1.45 -0.02
C THR A 77 14.32 -2.71 0.80
N THR A 78 14.22 -3.89 0.19
CA THR A 78 14.48 -5.18 0.85
C THR A 78 15.92 -5.70 0.63
N ILE A 79 16.62 -5.17 -0.39
CA ILE A 79 18.01 -5.56 -0.71
C ILE A 79 18.98 -4.46 -0.27
N GLY A 80 18.91 -3.93 0.91
CA GLY A 80 19.64 -2.76 1.45
C GLY A 80 20.95 -2.36 0.80
N LEU A 81 21.77 -3.30 0.32
CA LEU A 81 23.06 -3.04 -0.36
C LEU A 81 22.91 -2.37 -1.72
N THR A 82 21.79 -2.53 -2.41
CA THR A 82 21.57 -1.97 -3.75
C THR A 82 20.95 -0.58 -3.72
N ARG A 83 20.58 -0.09 -2.55
CA ARG A 83 20.04 1.27 -2.40
C ARG A 83 21.14 2.30 -2.61
N THR A 84 20.96 3.15 -3.61
CA THR A 84 21.88 4.22 -3.96
C THR A 84 21.18 5.56 -3.97
N VAL A 85 21.95 6.66 -3.87
CA VAL A 85 21.40 8.00 -4.03
C VAL A 85 21.07 8.24 -5.50
N PRO A 86 19.80 8.51 -5.86
CA PRO A 86 19.44 8.78 -7.24
C PRO A 86 19.94 10.16 -7.68
N THR A 87 20.25 10.30 -8.96
CA THR A 87 20.60 11.60 -9.53
C THR A 87 19.38 12.53 -9.56
N LYS A 88 18.20 11.99 -9.97
CA LYS A 88 16.91 12.68 -10.07
C LYS A 88 15.78 11.77 -9.63
N GLY A 89 14.61 12.33 -9.36
CA GLY A 89 13.41 11.58 -9.05
C GLY A 89 13.42 11.00 -7.64
N GLY A 90 13.41 9.68 -7.49
CA GLY A 90 13.39 9.03 -6.18
C GLY A 90 12.19 9.39 -5.28
N GLY A 91 11.11 9.92 -5.86
CA GLY A 91 9.97 10.44 -5.12
C GLY A 91 10.04 11.92 -4.73
N TRP A 92 11.13 12.61 -5.09
CA TRP A 92 11.31 14.05 -4.83
C TRP A 92 10.69 14.90 -5.95
N ASN A 93 9.37 14.79 -6.13
CA ASN A 93 8.58 15.58 -7.06
C ASN A 93 7.63 16.50 -6.29
N TRP A 94 7.48 17.75 -6.75
CA TRP A 94 6.73 18.82 -6.09
C TRP A 94 5.63 19.43 -6.97
N ASP A 95 5.36 18.87 -8.16
CA ASP A 95 4.44 19.43 -9.14
C ASP A 95 3.02 19.54 -8.57
N TYR A 96 2.51 18.48 -7.96
CA TYR A 96 1.17 18.50 -7.33
C TYR A 96 1.04 19.57 -6.23
N LEU A 97 2.09 19.78 -5.43
CA LEU A 97 2.08 20.81 -4.40
C LEU A 97 1.97 22.20 -4.99
N ARG A 98 2.67 22.47 -6.11
CA ARG A 98 2.57 23.74 -6.80
C ARG A 98 1.15 24.01 -7.27
N GLU A 99 0.46 23.02 -7.83
CA GLU A 99 -0.93 23.13 -8.28
C GLU A 99 -1.90 23.34 -7.11
N ILE A 100 -1.74 22.60 -6.01
CA ILE A 100 -2.54 22.79 -4.80
C ILE A 100 -2.36 24.22 -4.24
N ASN A 101 -1.13 24.68 -4.14
CA ASN A 101 -0.84 26.02 -3.64
C ASN A 101 -1.33 27.12 -4.61
N LEU A 102 -1.30 26.87 -5.93
CA LEU A 102 -1.88 27.76 -6.93
C LEU A 102 -3.39 27.89 -6.73
N TYR A 103 -4.09 26.74 -6.57
CA TYR A 103 -5.50 26.71 -6.26
C TYR A 103 -5.81 27.53 -4.98
N LEU A 104 -5.15 27.22 -3.88
CA LEU A 104 -5.38 27.90 -2.59
C LEU A 104 -5.06 29.40 -2.62
N LYS A 105 -4.15 29.83 -3.50
CA LYS A 105 -3.87 31.27 -3.71
C LYS A 105 -5.04 32.01 -4.36
N TYR A 106 -5.78 31.36 -5.26
CA TYR A 106 -6.80 32.02 -6.09
C TYR A 106 -8.24 31.62 -5.79
N SER A 107 -8.50 30.59 -4.97
CA SER A 107 -9.85 30.11 -4.63
C SER A 107 -10.75 31.17 -4.01
N HIS A 108 -10.15 32.21 -3.36
CA HIS A 108 -10.87 33.35 -2.78
C HIS A 108 -11.67 34.16 -3.80
N ARG A 109 -11.45 33.96 -5.11
CA ARG A 109 -12.20 34.64 -6.20
C ARG A 109 -13.63 34.12 -6.34
N CYS A 110 -13.85 32.86 -5.94
CA CYS A 110 -15.20 32.31 -5.88
C CYS A 110 -15.99 32.99 -4.76
N ASN A 111 -17.07 33.68 -5.12
CA ASN A 111 -17.92 34.37 -4.17
C ASN A 111 -18.83 33.44 -3.36
N ASN A 112 -19.07 32.21 -3.85
CA ASN A 112 -19.78 31.17 -3.07
C ASN A 112 -18.88 30.66 -1.94
N LYS A 113 -19.12 31.22 -0.74
CA LYS A 113 -18.30 30.89 0.44
C LYS A 113 -18.38 29.41 0.80
N ILE A 114 -19.56 28.78 0.71
CA ILE A 114 -19.77 27.36 1.09
C ILE A 114 -18.99 26.47 0.13
N ALA A 115 -19.15 26.66 -1.18
CA ALA A 115 -18.39 25.92 -2.18
C ALA A 115 -16.88 26.12 -2.02
N ARG A 116 -16.45 27.35 -1.79
CA ARG A 116 -15.02 27.65 -1.57
C ARG A 116 -14.46 26.92 -0.35
N GLU A 117 -15.14 26.97 0.79
CA GLU A 117 -14.70 26.28 2.02
C GLU A 117 -14.63 24.77 1.81
N HIS A 118 -15.59 24.18 1.08
CA HIS A 118 -15.58 22.77 0.71
C HIS A 118 -14.37 22.40 -0.17
N TYR A 119 -14.16 23.08 -1.29
CA TYR A 119 -13.07 22.77 -2.21
C TYR A 119 -11.69 23.17 -1.67
N ASP A 120 -11.61 24.18 -0.80
CA ASP A 120 -10.39 24.48 -0.02
C ASP A 120 -10.09 23.33 0.96
N GLY A 121 -11.13 22.71 1.53
CA GLY A 121 -11.02 21.51 2.34
C GLY A 121 -10.41 20.33 1.56
N ILE A 122 -10.88 20.09 0.33
CA ILE A 122 -10.31 19.08 -0.57
C ILE A 122 -8.85 19.39 -0.91
N ALA A 123 -8.53 20.64 -1.26
CA ALA A 123 -7.16 21.04 -1.57
C ALA A 123 -6.21 20.87 -0.39
N ARG A 124 -6.65 21.23 0.82
CA ARG A 124 -5.87 21.03 2.06
C ARG A 124 -5.74 19.57 2.44
N PHE A 125 -6.76 18.74 2.22
CA PHE A 125 -6.63 17.28 2.33
C PHE A 125 -5.49 16.76 1.46
N PHE A 126 -5.45 17.15 0.17
CA PHE A 126 -4.39 16.72 -0.73
C PHE A 126 -3.02 17.30 -0.39
N ARG A 127 -2.94 18.49 0.21
CA ARG A 127 -1.67 19.03 0.72
C ARG A 127 -1.16 18.26 1.93
N ALA A 128 -2.05 17.94 2.86
CA ALA A 128 -1.74 17.08 4.01
C ALA A 128 -1.28 15.69 3.56
N TYR A 129 -2.00 15.06 2.61
CA TYR A 129 -1.62 13.78 2.02
C TYR A 129 -0.26 13.85 1.34
N PHE A 130 -0.03 14.86 0.50
CA PHE A 130 1.25 15.07 -0.18
C PHE A 130 2.42 15.17 0.80
N TYR A 131 2.30 16.03 1.81
CA TYR A 131 3.37 16.22 2.79
C TYR A 131 3.56 15.00 3.70
N PHE A 132 2.50 14.31 4.06
CA PHE A 132 2.60 13.06 4.80
C PHE A 132 3.43 12.01 4.03
N GLU A 133 3.17 11.85 2.73
CA GLU A 133 3.97 10.96 1.86
C GLU A 133 5.45 11.40 1.81
N LYS A 134 5.73 12.70 1.78
CA LYS A 134 7.11 13.23 1.83
C LYS A 134 7.80 12.98 3.17
N VAL A 135 7.12 13.25 4.27
CA VAL A 135 7.66 13.04 5.63
C VAL A 135 7.93 11.57 5.91
N LYS A 136 7.02 10.67 5.53
CA LYS A 136 7.25 9.22 5.63
C LYS A 136 8.56 8.81 4.93
N ARG A 137 8.79 9.36 3.75
CA ARG A 137 9.88 8.96 2.87
C ARG A 137 11.21 9.64 3.20
N PHE A 138 11.20 10.93 3.49
CA PHE A 138 12.41 11.74 3.56
C PHE A 138 12.69 12.34 4.96
N GLY A 139 11.77 12.24 5.91
CA GLY A 139 11.89 12.92 7.19
C GLY A 139 11.65 14.43 7.05
N ASP A 140 12.64 15.24 7.35
CA ASP A 140 12.57 16.68 7.16
C ASP A 140 12.45 17.05 5.68
N VAL A 141 11.55 17.98 5.37
CA VAL A 141 11.32 18.47 4.00
C VAL A 141 10.97 19.95 4.02
N PRO A 142 11.25 20.72 2.96
CA PRO A 142 10.84 22.13 2.93
C PRO A 142 9.32 22.27 2.86
N TRP A 143 8.74 23.09 3.72
CA TRP A 143 7.32 23.42 3.72
C TRP A 143 7.05 24.63 2.82
N TYR A 144 6.20 24.46 1.80
CA TYR A 144 5.75 25.53 0.91
C TYR A 144 4.24 25.64 0.98
N ASN A 145 3.75 26.81 1.34
CA ASN A 145 2.30 27.14 1.41
C ASN A 145 1.86 28.17 0.35
N LYS A 146 2.71 28.45 -0.63
CA LYS A 146 2.48 29.35 -1.77
C LYS A 146 3.04 28.71 -3.05
N PRO A 147 2.49 29.04 -4.24
CA PRO A 147 3.15 28.70 -5.49
C PRO A 147 4.46 29.48 -5.59
N LEU A 148 5.56 28.80 -5.94
CA LEU A 148 6.87 29.42 -6.11
C LEU A 148 7.08 29.82 -7.58
N GLU A 149 7.59 31.03 -7.81
CA GLU A 149 8.03 31.50 -9.11
C GLU A 149 9.50 31.10 -9.36
N SER A 150 9.94 31.11 -10.63
CA SER A 150 11.28 30.61 -11.02
C SER A 150 12.45 31.34 -10.33
N ASN A 151 12.22 32.55 -9.83
CA ASN A 151 13.20 33.37 -9.13
C ASN A 151 12.93 33.49 -7.63
N ASP A 152 11.97 32.75 -7.08
CA ASP A 152 11.62 32.81 -5.65
C ASP A 152 12.81 32.28 -4.82
N PRO A 153 13.31 33.05 -3.83
CA PRO A 153 14.41 32.64 -2.98
C PRO A 153 14.12 31.35 -2.19
N ASP A 154 12.84 31.08 -1.89
CA ASP A 154 12.42 29.87 -1.17
C ASP A 154 12.70 28.58 -1.95
N LEU A 155 12.98 28.65 -3.27
CA LEU A 155 13.43 27.50 -4.04
C LEU A 155 14.75 26.90 -3.53
N LYS A 156 15.53 27.69 -2.79
CA LYS A 156 16.84 27.30 -2.23
C LYS A 156 16.86 27.23 -0.70
N LYS A 157 15.68 27.23 -0.07
CA LYS A 157 15.67 27.12 1.40
C LYS A 157 16.05 25.72 1.88
N PRO A 158 16.56 25.59 3.11
CA PRO A 158 16.82 24.29 3.72
C PRO A 158 15.52 23.52 3.98
N ARG A 159 15.67 22.27 4.37
CA ARG A 159 14.55 21.46 4.89
C ARG A 159 14.04 22.06 6.20
N ASP A 160 12.73 22.16 6.32
CA ASP A 160 12.09 22.49 7.59
C ASP A 160 12.03 21.24 8.47
N SER A 161 11.97 21.44 9.78
CA SER A 161 11.91 20.33 10.74
C SER A 161 10.63 19.50 10.56
N ARG A 162 10.73 18.19 10.78
CA ARG A 162 9.59 17.28 10.82
C ARG A 162 8.43 17.82 11.67
N GLN A 163 8.76 18.43 12.84
CA GLN A 163 7.74 19.00 13.73
C GLN A 163 6.92 20.09 13.03
N LEU A 164 7.58 21.08 12.40
CA LEU A 164 6.88 22.17 11.69
C LEU A 164 5.98 21.62 10.57
N VAL A 165 6.52 20.65 9.81
CA VAL A 165 5.75 20.05 8.70
C VAL A 165 4.56 19.26 9.23
N MET A 166 4.73 18.49 10.32
CA MET A 166 3.62 17.76 10.92
C MET A 166 2.55 18.67 11.52
N ASP A 167 2.93 19.78 12.18
CA ASP A 167 1.97 20.76 12.69
C ASP A 167 1.16 21.39 11.54
N SER A 168 1.81 21.64 10.43
CA SER A 168 1.15 22.16 9.22
C SER A 168 0.21 21.14 8.57
N ILE A 169 0.61 19.87 8.52
CA ILE A 169 -0.24 18.74 8.07
C ILE A 169 -1.49 18.64 8.95
N MET A 170 -1.33 18.71 10.27
CA MET A 170 -2.46 18.64 11.22
C MET A 170 -3.42 19.80 11.02
N SER A 171 -2.93 21.03 10.81
CA SER A 171 -3.76 22.19 10.52
C SER A 171 -4.55 22.02 9.21
N ASP A 172 -3.94 21.47 8.17
CA ASP A 172 -4.61 21.25 6.88
C ASP A 172 -5.68 20.16 6.96
N ILE A 173 -5.39 19.04 7.64
CA ILE A 173 -6.36 17.95 7.74
C ILE A 173 -7.53 18.31 8.66
N ASP A 174 -7.32 19.12 9.70
CA ASP A 174 -8.39 19.62 10.57
C ASP A 174 -9.32 20.57 9.81
N TYR A 175 -8.78 21.41 8.94
CA TYR A 175 -9.59 22.21 8.05
C TYR A 175 -10.46 21.32 7.13
N ALA A 176 -9.88 20.30 6.52
CA ALA A 176 -10.62 19.38 5.66
C ALA A 176 -11.75 18.65 6.43
N ILE A 177 -11.52 18.22 7.67
CA ILE A 177 -12.56 17.59 8.53
C ILE A 177 -13.72 18.56 8.80
N ASN A 178 -13.43 19.84 8.93
CA ASN A 178 -14.44 20.84 9.27
C ASN A 178 -15.27 21.33 8.08
N TYR A 179 -14.74 21.28 6.86
CA TYR A 179 -15.35 21.92 5.70
C TYR A 179 -15.65 21.00 4.52
N CYS A 180 -15.08 19.79 4.44
CA CYS A 180 -15.54 18.81 3.46
C CYS A 180 -16.92 18.27 3.82
N ASP A 181 -17.72 17.93 2.82
CA ASP A 181 -19.03 17.33 2.99
C ASP A 181 -18.99 16.06 3.83
N ASP A 182 -20.04 15.81 4.60
CA ASP A 182 -20.23 14.61 5.42
C ASP A 182 -21.12 13.53 4.75
N ASN A 183 -21.70 13.82 3.58
CA ASN A 183 -22.39 12.81 2.78
C ASN A 183 -21.38 11.79 2.27
N PRO A 184 -21.64 10.49 2.48
CA PRO A 184 -20.75 9.45 1.99
C PRO A 184 -20.69 9.43 0.46
N GLU A 185 -19.51 9.62 -0.09
CA GLU A 185 -19.24 9.52 -1.52
C GLU A 185 -18.03 8.63 -1.80
N LEU A 186 -18.25 7.58 -2.59
CA LEU A 186 -17.28 6.51 -2.78
C LEU A 186 -16.01 6.94 -3.53
N TYR A 187 -16.14 7.94 -4.39
CA TYR A 187 -15.05 8.39 -5.27
C TYR A 187 -14.62 9.85 -5.02
N ARG A 188 -15.10 10.43 -3.93
CA ARG A 188 -14.79 11.81 -3.55
C ARG A 188 -14.26 11.88 -2.13
N VAL A 189 -13.36 12.83 -1.89
CA VAL A 189 -12.89 13.16 -0.55
C VAL A 189 -14.03 13.82 0.24
N THR A 190 -14.34 13.23 1.37
CA THR A 190 -15.35 13.70 2.31
C THR A 190 -14.72 13.95 3.69
N LYS A 191 -15.47 14.49 4.63
CA LYS A 191 -15.10 14.59 6.04
C LYS A 191 -14.58 13.24 6.57
N TRP A 192 -15.22 12.14 6.18
CA TRP A 192 -14.86 10.79 6.64
C TRP A 192 -13.52 10.32 6.08
N THR A 193 -13.23 10.68 4.83
CA THR A 193 -11.91 10.44 4.23
C THR A 193 -10.83 11.23 4.96
N ALA A 194 -11.11 12.49 5.32
CA ALA A 194 -10.19 13.33 6.06
C ALA A 194 -9.94 12.80 7.48
N MET A 195 -10.97 12.28 8.16
CA MET A 195 -10.82 11.64 9.47
C MET A 195 -10.00 10.35 9.39
N ALA A 196 -10.22 9.52 8.37
CA ALA A 196 -9.44 8.30 8.13
C ALA A 196 -7.97 8.62 7.84
N LEU A 197 -7.69 9.64 7.03
CA LEU A 197 -6.32 10.10 6.77
C LEU A 197 -5.67 10.65 8.05
N LYS A 198 -6.38 11.44 8.85
CA LYS A 198 -5.86 11.95 10.14
C LYS A 198 -5.52 10.80 11.09
N SER A 199 -6.38 9.79 11.19
CA SER A 199 -6.12 8.58 11.96
C SER A 199 -4.82 7.88 11.51
N ARG A 200 -4.64 7.69 10.18
CA ARG A 200 -3.43 7.11 9.58
C ARG A 200 -2.17 7.95 9.86
N ILE A 201 -2.24 9.27 9.70
CA ILE A 201 -1.14 10.21 9.98
C ILE A 201 -0.72 10.13 11.44
N CYS A 202 -1.68 10.22 12.36
CA CYS A 202 -1.43 10.25 13.79
C CYS A 202 -0.88 8.92 14.30
N LEU A 203 -1.40 7.77 13.82
CA LEU A 203 -0.83 6.47 14.17
C LEU A 203 0.61 6.34 13.68
N PHE A 204 0.86 6.71 12.41
CA PHE A 204 2.21 6.62 11.84
C PHE A 204 3.19 7.49 12.64
N GLU A 205 2.88 8.77 12.84
CA GLU A 205 3.77 9.71 13.51
C GLU A 205 3.98 9.34 14.97
N GLY A 206 2.92 8.98 15.69
CA GLY A 206 3.00 8.57 17.09
C GLY A 206 3.87 7.34 17.30
N THR A 207 3.63 6.28 16.54
CA THR A 207 4.45 5.07 16.66
C THR A 207 5.86 5.27 16.12
N PHE A 208 6.04 6.02 15.02
CA PHE A 208 7.37 6.36 14.52
C PHE A 208 8.18 7.08 15.59
N ARG A 209 7.63 8.12 16.23
CA ARG A 209 8.32 8.84 17.32
C ARG A 209 8.65 7.92 18.48
N LYS A 210 7.69 7.11 18.93
CA LYS A 210 7.89 6.18 20.05
C LYS A 210 9.09 5.26 19.81
N TYR A 211 9.10 4.55 18.69
CA TYR A 211 10.12 3.53 18.40
C TYR A 211 11.45 4.11 17.95
N HIS A 212 11.45 5.32 17.37
CA HIS A 212 12.68 6.01 16.98
C HIS A 212 13.22 6.96 18.05
N GLY A 213 12.59 7.02 19.23
CA GLY A 213 13.07 7.81 20.36
C GLY A 213 12.92 9.32 20.18
N ILE A 214 11.87 9.76 19.43
CA ILE A 214 11.56 11.18 19.19
C ILE A 214 10.46 11.59 20.16
N ALA A 215 10.60 12.75 20.79
CA ALA A 215 9.63 13.26 21.76
C ALA A 215 8.25 13.56 21.14
N GLY A 216 7.19 13.53 21.98
CA GLY A 216 5.83 13.92 21.60
C GLY A 216 5.03 12.82 20.92
N HIS A 217 5.38 11.56 21.12
CA HIS A 217 4.64 10.44 20.54
C HIS A 217 3.25 10.27 21.17
N GLU A 218 3.10 10.57 22.45
CA GLU A 218 1.84 10.45 23.19
C GLU A 218 0.76 11.34 22.54
N THR A 219 1.07 12.58 22.25
CA THR A 219 0.12 13.54 21.66
C THR A 219 -0.47 13.01 20.35
N PHE A 220 0.37 12.44 19.47
CA PHE A 220 -0.11 11.86 18.21
C PHE A 220 -0.92 10.58 18.41
N LEU A 221 -0.53 9.74 19.37
CA LEU A 221 -1.29 8.51 19.68
C LEU A 221 -2.64 8.83 20.33
N GLU A 222 -2.71 9.82 21.21
CA GLU A 222 -3.95 10.31 21.82
C GLU A 222 -4.89 10.90 20.75
N GLU A 223 -4.35 11.69 19.84
CA GLU A 223 -5.12 12.24 18.72
C GLU A 223 -5.59 11.14 17.77
N CYS A 224 -4.76 10.12 17.50
CA CYS A 224 -5.16 8.94 16.72
C CYS A 224 -6.33 8.21 17.39
N ALA A 225 -6.23 7.94 18.68
CA ALA A 225 -7.30 7.27 19.43
C ALA A 225 -8.59 8.11 19.42
N THR A 226 -8.48 9.42 19.60
CA THR A 226 -9.62 10.35 19.64
C THR A 226 -10.33 10.41 18.28
N ILE A 227 -9.60 10.66 17.19
CA ILE A 227 -10.22 10.80 15.87
C ILE A 227 -10.77 9.46 15.35
N SER A 228 -10.07 8.35 15.64
CA SER A 228 -10.54 7.02 15.26
C SER A 228 -11.80 6.62 16.04
N LYS A 229 -11.86 6.92 17.34
CA LYS A 229 -13.07 6.68 18.15
C LYS A 229 -14.25 7.49 17.64
N ARG A 230 -14.01 8.76 17.35
CA ARG A 230 -15.01 9.64 16.75
C ARG A 230 -15.52 9.11 15.41
N PHE A 231 -14.63 8.62 14.54
CA PHE A 231 -15.01 7.97 13.29
C PHE A 231 -15.88 6.73 13.54
N ILE A 232 -15.50 5.86 14.48
CA ILE A 232 -16.26 4.64 14.83
C ILE A 232 -17.68 4.98 15.31
N ASP A 233 -17.82 6.07 16.08
CA ASP A 233 -19.10 6.46 16.70
C ASP A 233 -20.02 7.24 15.75
N GLU A 234 -19.46 8.09 14.89
CA GLU A 234 -20.24 9.08 14.13
C GLU A 234 -20.39 8.71 12.65
N SER A 235 -19.46 7.89 12.09
CA SER A 235 -19.48 7.65 10.64
C SER A 235 -20.55 6.65 10.22
N PRO A 236 -21.03 6.74 8.98
CA PRO A 236 -22.00 5.78 8.43
C PRO A 236 -21.36 4.44 8.01
N TYR A 237 -20.03 4.29 8.16
CA TYR A 237 -19.32 3.11 7.70
C TYR A 237 -19.23 2.02 8.78
N SER A 238 -19.26 0.78 8.33
CA SER A 238 -19.13 -0.41 9.19
C SER A 238 -18.42 -1.53 8.45
N ILE A 239 -17.98 -2.55 9.17
CA ILE A 239 -17.34 -3.71 8.56
C ILE A 239 -18.35 -4.47 7.69
N TYR A 240 -17.99 -4.77 6.44
CA TYR A 240 -18.80 -5.53 5.51
C TYR A 240 -18.79 -7.02 5.88
N THR A 241 -19.98 -7.62 6.05
CA THR A 241 -20.15 -9.00 6.55
C THR A 241 -21.07 -9.86 5.68
N SER A 242 -21.56 -9.35 4.55
CA SER A 242 -22.52 -10.07 3.71
C SER A 242 -21.82 -11.06 2.77
N GLY A 243 -22.53 -12.15 2.42
CA GLY A 243 -22.03 -13.20 1.53
C GLY A 243 -21.25 -14.30 2.25
N ASP A 244 -20.85 -15.33 1.50
CA ASP A 244 -20.14 -16.49 2.04
C ASP A 244 -18.63 -16.22 2.25
N LYS A 245 -18.07 -15.27 1.50
CA LYS A 245 -16.65 -14.90 1.54
C LYS A 245 -16.49 -13.39 1.60
N PRO A 246 -17.00 -12.73 2.65
CA PRO A 246 -17.12 -11.27 2.69
C PRO A 246 -15.78 -10.53 2.58
N TYR A 247 -14.69 -11.12 3.07
CA TYR A 247 -13.36 -10.53 2.91
C TYR A 247 -12.88 -10.56 1.45
N ARG A 248 -13.08 -11.68 0.73
CA ARG A 248 -12.75 -11.77 -0.70
C ARG A 248 -13.65 -10.84 -1.53
N ASP A 249 -14.95 -10.85 -1.24
CA ASP A 249 -15.95 -10.09 -2.00
C ASP A 249 -15.67 -8.59 -1.94
N LEU A 250 -15.17 -8.10 -0.79
CA LEU A 250 -14.78 -6.70 -0.62
C LEU A 250 -13.75 -6.23 -1.67
N PHE A 251 -12.80 -7.09 -2.06
CA PHE A 251 -11.71 -6.75 -2.98
C PHE A 251 -11.95 -7.21 -4.42
N ALA A 252 -12.84 -8.19 -4.61
CA ALA A 252 -13.14 -8.74 -5.93
C ALA A 252 -14.43 -8.21 -6.55
N SER A 253 -15.17 -7.37 -5.83
CA SER A 253 -16.35 -6.67 -6.35
C SER A 253 -15.95 -5.69 -7.44
N MET A 254 -16.71 -5.62 -8.54
CA MET A 254 -16.45 -4.67 -9.63
C MET A 254 -16.59 -3.24 -9.16
N ASN A 255 -17.61 -2.93 -8.36
CA ASN A 255 -17.78 -1.64 -7.70
C ASN A 255 -17.43 -1.78 -6.22
N ALA A 256 -16.75 -0.82 -5.65
CA ALA A 256 -16.38 -0.83 -4.24
C ALA A 256 -17.63 -0.82 -3.34
N ILE A 257 -17.56 -1.53 -2.21
CA ILE A 257 -18.69 -1.74 -1.30
C ILE A 257 -18.72 -0.60 -0.28
N GLN A 258 -19.61 0.36 -0.48
CA GLN A 258 -19.70 1.60 0.31
C GLN A 258 -19.97 1.36 1.81
N GLN A 259 -20.48 0.19 2.21
CA GLN A 259 -20.67 -0.12 3.64
C GLN A 259 -19.35 -0.01 4.43
N GLU A 260 -18.22 -0.44 3.83
CA GLU A 260 -16.91 -0.41 4.49
C GLU A 260 -15.91 0.52 3.80
N VAL A 261 -16.03 0.70 2.48
CA VAL A 261 -15.09 1.50 1.69
C VAL A 261 -15.43 2.98 1.82
N ILE A 262 -14.47 3.76 2.31
CA ILE A 262 -14.60 5.20 2.53
C ILE A 262 -14.25 5.97 1.26
N LEU A 263 -13.19 5.52 0.57
CA LEU A 263 -12.74 6.09 -0.70
C LEU A 263 -12.15 4.99 -1.57
N ALA A 264 -12.56 4.95 -2.82
CA ALA A 264 -12.00 4.07 -3.84
C ALA A 264 -11.58 4.87 -5.08
N ARG A 265 -10.70 4.28 -5.88
CA ARG A 265 -10.44 4.74 -7.25
C ARG A 265 -11.37 3.99 -8.18
N ASP A 266 -12.17 4.76 -8.93
CA ASP A 266 -13.13 4.26 -9.93
C ASP A 266 -12.38 3.67 -11.14
N TYR A 267 -12.75 2.44 -11.50
CA TYR A 267 -12.31 1.77 -12.72
C TYR A 267 -13.53 1.29 -13.49
N ASP A 268 -13.56 1.55 -14.80
CA ASP A 268 -14.68 1.23 -15.66
C ASP A 268 -14.18 0.67 -17.00
N TYR A 269 -14.49 -0.60 -17.25
CA TYR A 269 -14.10 -1.27 -18.47
C TYR A 269 -14.65 -0.56 -19.72
N THR A 270 -15.89 -0.05 -19.65
CA THR A 270 -16.57 0.57 -20.78
C THR A 270 -15.98 1.93 -21.15
N LYS A 271 -15.43 2.63 -20.14
CA LYS A 271 -14.72 3.91 -20.31
C LYS A 271 -13.23 3.73 -20.65
N GLY A 272 -12.74 2.48 -20.69
CA GLY A 272 -11.33 2.18 -20.92
C GLY A 272 -10.42 2.45 -19.73
N VAL A 273 -10.96 2.72 -18.55
CA VAL A 273 -10.20 2.93 -17.31
C VAL A 273 -10.00 1.58 -16.64
N LYS A 274 -8.81 0.99 -16.82
CA LYS A 274 -8.50 -0.39 -16.48
C LYS A 274 -7.17 -0.49 -15.73
N HIS A 275 -6.94 -1.68 -15.14
CA HIS A 275 -5.69 -2.01 -14.46
C HIS A 275 -5.29 -3.48 -14.64
N GLU A 276 -4.19 -3.89 -14.01
CA GLU A 276 -3.54 -5.18 -14.24
C GLU A 276 -3.57 -6.11 -13.01
N ALA A 277 -4.50 -5.95 -12.05
CA ALA A 277 -4.46 -6.73 -10.82
C ALA A 277 -4.51 -8.25 -11.07
N ASN A 278 -5.45 -8.75 -11.91
CA ASN A 278 -5.47 -10.16 -12.28
C ASN A 278 -4.21 -10.56 -13.05
N TYR A 279 -3.79 -9.76 -14.05
CA TYR A 279 -2.62 -10.06 -14.86
C TYR A 279 -1.35 -10.19 -14.01
N ASN A 280 -1.11 -9.27 -13.08
CA ASN A 280 0.05 -9.29 -12.19
C ASN A 280 0.12 -10.57 -11.35
N THR A 281 -1.03 -11.12 -10.98
CA THR A 281 -1.14 -12.28 -10.09
C THR A 281 -1.23 -13.61 -10.84
N MET A 282 -1.94 -13.63 -11.99
CA MET A 282 -2.28 -14.87 -12.69
C MET A 282 -1.33 -15.19 -13.84
N ALA A 283 -0.64 -14.19 -14.42
CA ALA A 283 0.29 -14.41 -15.53
C ALA A 283 1.57 -15.13 -15.07
N GLN A 284 2.05 -16.06 -15.89
CA GLN A 284 3.28 -16.80 -15.62
C GLN A 284 4.56 -16.02 -15.93
N THR A 285 4.45 -14.94 -16.70
CA THR A 285 5.59 -14.16 -17.23
C THR A 285 5.72 -12.79 -16.55
N TYR A 286 4.84 -12.46 -15.60
CA TYR A 286 4.80 -11.14 -14.99
C TYR A 286 4.58 -11.27 -13.48
N GLY A 287 5.29 -10.50 -12.68
CA GLY A 287 5.17 -10.44 -11.23
C GLY A 287 5.41 -11.77 -10.50
N ARG A 288 4.56 -12.75 -10.73
CA ARG A 288 4.53 -14.05 -10.05
C ARG A 288 4.57 -13.91 -8.52
N PRO A 289 3.74 -13.03 -7.91
CA PRO A 289 3.81 -12.77 -6.48
C PRO A 289 3.38 -14.00 -5.69
N GLY A 290 4.11 -14.28 -4.64
CA GLY A 290 3.78 -15.35 -3.70
C GLY A 290 3.90 -14.85 -2.26
N MET A 291 2.94 -15.24 -1.40
CA MET A 291 2.99 -14.88 0.00
C MET A 291 4.17 -15.58 0.71
N ASN A 292 4.86 -14.85 1.57
CA ASN A 292 5.93 -15.42 2.39
C ASN A 292 5.33 -16.35 3.45
N LYS A 293 5.93 -17.52 3.64
CA LYS A 293 5.54 -18.50 4.68
C LYS A 293 5.44 -17.88 6.09
N LYS A 294 6.27 -16.89 6.38
CA LYS A 294 6.23 -16.15 7.64
C LYS A 294 4.84 -15.53 7.88
N ILE A 295 4.23 -14.97 6.84
CA ILE A 295 2.89 -14.40 6.94
C ILE A 295 1.83 -15.49 7.01
N VAL A 296 1.95 -16.55 6.20
CA VAL A 296 1.04 -17.71 6.27
C VAL A 296 1.03 -18.32 7.69
N ASN A 297 2.19 -18.44 8.32
CA ASN A 297 2.31 -18.93 9.69
C ASN A 297 1.66 -17.99 10.73
N SER A 298 1.55 -16.71 10.43
CA SER A 298 0.96 -15.69 11.33
C SER A 298 -0.57 -15.79 11.43
N TYR A 299 -1.25 -16.39 10.43
CA TYR A 299 -2.68 -16.65 10.52
C TYR A 299 -2.97 -17.65 11.64
N LEU A 300 -3.98 -17.37 12.47
CA LEU A 300 -4.38 -18.23 13.59
C LEU A 300 -5.14 -19.47 13.08
N MET A 301 -5.40 -20.40 14.00
CA MET A 301 -6.45 -21.41 13.83
C MET A 301 -7.84 -20.76 13.97
N THR A 302 -8.89 -21.37 13.44
CA THR A 302 -10.28 -20.87 13.53
C THR A 302 -10.76 -20.66 14.97
N ASN A 303 -10.22 -21.42 15.92
CA ASN A 303 -10.53 -21.29 17.35
C ASN A 303 -9.69 -20.20 18.06
N GLY A 304 -8.88 -19.43 17.32
CA GLY A 304 -8.04 -18.35 17.84
C GLY A 304 -6.69 -18.80 18.41
N THR A 305 -6.38 -20.11 18.43
CA THR A 305 -5.06 -20.59 18.87
C THR A 305 -4.01 -20.35 17.79
N ARG A 306 -2.74 -20.32 18.18
CA ARG A 306 -1.63 -20.08 17.27
C ARG A 306 -1.38 -21.32 16.41
N PHE A 307 -1.24 -21.12 15.11
CA PHE A 307 -0.81 -22.20 14.21
C PHE A 307 0.58 -22.71 14.55
N THR A 308 1.45 -21.81 14.96
CA THR A 308 2.85 -22.12 15.31
C THR A 308 3.01 -22.93 16.59
N ASP A 309 1.94 -23.09 17.38
CA ASP A 309 1.89 -24.01 18.52
C ASP A 309 1.49 -25.44 18.11
N GLN A 310 1.07 -25.67 16.84
CA GLN A 310 0.73 -26.98 16.36
C GLN A 310 2.00 -27.87 16.21
N PRO A 311 1.96 -29.13 16.67
CA PRO A 311 3.07 -30.03 16.48
C PRO A 311 3.44 -30.19 15.00
N GLY A 312 4.71 -30.00 14.66
CA GLY A 312 5.19 -30.22 13.29
C GLY A 312 4.83 -29.09 12.30
N TYR A 313 4.35 -27.94 12.76
CA TYR A 313 3.93 -26.83 11.86
C TYR A 313 5.01 -26.43 10.83
N LYS A 314 6.30 -26.54 11.16
CA LYS A 314 7.41 -26.18 10.27
C LYS A 314 7.51 -27.09 9.03
N THR A 315 7.07 -28.34 9.16
CA THR A 315 7.16 -29.39 8.13
C THR A 315 5.79 -29.87 7.66
N MET A 316 4.74 -29.12 7.99
CA MET A 316 3.38 -29.43 7.57
C MET A 316 3.25 -29.19 6.06
N GLN A 317 2.65 -30.14 5.35
CA GLN A 317 2.40 -30.04 3.93
C GLN A 317 1.19 -29.15 3.66
N TYR A 318 1.09 -28.61 2.45
CA TYR A 318 0.13 -27.60 2.05
C TYR A 318 -1.32 -27.91 2.46
N TYR A 319 -1.83 -29.13 2.16
CA TYR A 319 -3.23 -29.45 2.48
C TYR A 319 -3.51 -29.32 3.98
N ASP A 320 -2.69 -29.98 4.81
CA ASP A 320 -2.83 -29.96 6.27
C ASP A 320 -2.59 -28.56 6.86
N GLU A 321 -1.60 -27.85 6.32
CA GLU A 321 -1.26 -26.48 6.72
C GLU A 321 -2.44 -25.51 6.55
N MET A 322 -3.31 -25.75 5.57
CA MET A 322 -4.45 -24.88 5.26
C MET A 322 -5.72 -25.25 6.04
N GLN A 323 -5.75 -26.38 6.81
CA GLN A 323 -6.95 -26.81 7.50
C GLN A 323 -7.19 -26.00 8.79
N ASN A 324 -8.46 -25.68 9.04
CA ASN A 324 -8.92 -25.04 10.27
C ASN A 324 -8.18 -23.72 10.59
N ARG A 325 -7.80 -22.96 9.57
CA ARG A 325 -7.12 -21.66 9.70
C ARG A 325 -8.10 -20.50 9.64
N ASP A 326 -7.67 -19.34 10.11
CA ASP A 326 -8.38 -18.10 9.89
C ASP A 326 -8.91 -18.04 8.45
N PRO A 327 -10.22 -17.87 8.24
CA PRO A 327 -10.82 -17.95 6.90
C PRO A 327 -10.24 -16.92 5.91
N ARG A 328 -9.64 -15.83 6.38
CA ARG A 328 -8.97 -14.85 5.51
C ARG A 328 -7.76 -15.43 4.79
N LEU A 329 -7.12 -16.49 5.32
CA LEU A 329 -5.98 -17.13 4.64
C LEU A 329 -6.38 -17.62 3.25
N THR A 330 -7.45 -18.43 3.16
CA THR A 330 -7.93 -18.99 1.89
C THR A 330 -8.73 -17.99 1.04
N GLN A 331 -8.97 -16.78 1.55
CA GLN A 331 -9.50 -15.64 0.81
C GLN A 331 -8.39 -14.71 0.31
N THR A 332 -7.15 -14.91 0.77
CA THR A 332 -5.96 -14.14 0.35
C THR A 332 -5.05 -14.94 -0.59
N VAL A 333 -4.89 -16.24 -0.33
CA VAL A 333 -4.11 -17.15 -1.18
C VAL A 333 -4.94 -18.35 -1.62
N VAL A 334 -4.55 -18.96 -2.73
CA VAL A 334 -5.18 -20.21 -3.19
C VAL A 334 -5.08 -21.25 -2.09
N GLY A 335 -6.23 -21.76 -1.63
CA GLY A 335 -6.35 -22.84 -0.66
C GLY A 335 -6.93 -24.10 -1.29
N PRO A 336 -6.98 -25.24 -0.58
CA PRO A 336 -7.68 -26.45 -1.03
C PRO A 336 -9.14 -26.14 -1.40
N GLY A 337 -9.60 -26.67 -2.53
CA GLY A 337 -10.94 -26.43 -3.06
C GLY A 337 -11.17 -25.04 -3.67
N TYR A 338 -10.12 -24.27 -3.93
CA TYR A 338 -10.25 -22.97 -4.55
C TYR A 338 -10.90 -23.07 -5.94
N MET A 339 -11.91 -22.24 -6.16
CA MET A 339 -12.53 -22.01 -7.46
C MET A 339 -12.51 -20.53 -7.80
N ARG A 340 -12.28 -20.24 -9.09
CA ARG A 340 -12.38 -18.88 -9.61
C ARG A 340 -13.81 -18.37 -9.50
N ILE A 341 -13.99 -17.07 -9.41
CA ILE A 341 -15.30 -16.44 -9.53
C ILE A 341 -15.89 -16.86 -10.88
N ASN A 342 -17.16 -17.22 -10.89
CA ASN A 342 -17.90 -17.73 -12.06
C ASN A 342 -17.35 -19.05 -12.65
N SER A 343 -16.65 -19.86 -11.86
CA SER A 343 -16.13 -21.17 -12.27
C SER A 343 -16.50 -22.24 -11.25
N ASP A 344 -16.81 -23.44 -11.71
CA ASP A 344 -17.03 -24.65 -10.89
C ASP A 344 -15.82 -25.60 -10.90
N LYS A 345 -14.71 -25.14 -11.50
CA LYS A 345 -13.48 -25.90 -11.58
C LYS A 345 -12.59 -25.62 -10.37
N VAL A 346 -12.21 -26.68 -9.66
CA VAL A 346 -11.23 -26.62 -8.58
C VAL A 346 -9.82 -26.41 -9.16
N GLU A 347 -9.08 -25.46 -8.62
CA GLU A 347 -7.73 -25.13 -9.04
C GLU A 347 -6.74 -25.28 -7.87
N SER A 348 -5.55 -25.79 -8.17
CA SER A 348 -4.42 -25.81 -7.25
C SER A 348 -3.52 -24.61 -7.48
N PRO A 349 -2.65 -24.25 -6.51
CA PRO A 349 -1.62 -23.25 -6.72
C PRO A 349 -0.82 -23.51 -7.99
N ASN A 350 -0.47 -22.45 -8.69
CA ASN A 350 0.35 -22.51 -9.90
C ASN A 350 1.74 -21.93 -9.63
N PHE A 351 2.76 -22.79 -9.51
CA PHE A 351 4.13 -22.36 -9.23
C PHE A 351 4.75 -21.58 -10.39
N SER A 352 4.21 -21.70 -11.60
CA SER A 352 4.58 -20.82 -12.70
C SER A 352 4.05 -19.38 -12.56
N SER A 353 3.06 -19.17 -11.71
CA SER A 353 2.48 -17.85 -11.40
C SER A 353 2.72 -17.41 -9.94
N SER A 354 3.48 -18.18 -9.17
CA SER A 354 3.80 -17.85 -7.78
C SER A 354 5.19 -18.38 -7.41
N THR A 355 6.02 -17.52 -6.84
CA THR A 355 7.39 -17.89 -6.44
C THR A 355 7.42 -18.73 -5.17
N THR A 356 6.41 -18.66 -4.31
CA THR A 356 6.37 -19.34 -3.01
C THR A 356 5.45 -20.55 -3.00
N GLY A 357 4.62 -20.73 -4.03
CA GLY A 357 3.50 -21.66 -4.03
C GLY A 357 2.23 -21.11 -3.35
N TYR A 358 2.34 -20.18 -2.41
CA TYR A 358 1.19 -19.48 -1.83
C TYR A 358 0.72 -18.39 -2.80
N GLN A 359 0.06 -18.83 -3.88
CA GLN A 359 -0.42 -17.95 -4.94
C GLN A 359 -1.49 -17.00 -4.44
N ILE A 360 -1.34 -15.71 -4.67
CA ILE A 360 -2.24 -14.66 -4.21
C ILE A 360 -3.52 -14.65 -5.03
N ILE A 361 -4.65 -14.43 -4.36
CA ILE A 361 -5.98 -14.27 -4.98
C ILE A 361 -6.74 -13.05 -4.49
N LYS A 362 -6.21 -12.32 -3.52
CA LYS A 362 -6.77 -11.02 -3.13
C LYS A 362 -6.73 -10.09 -4.35
N TRP A 363 -7.80 -9.36 -4.61
CA TRP A 363 -8.03 -8.52 -5.80
C TRP A 363 -8.33 -9.29 -7.11
N VAL A 364 -8.25 -10.63 -7.12
CA VAL A 364 -8.47 -11.43 -8.32
C VAL A 364 -9.97 -11.68 -8.54
N THR A 365 -10.46 -11.17 -9.68
CA THR A 365 -11.83 -11.36 -10.17
C THR A 365 -11.95 -12.62 -11.04
N ASP A 366 -12.89 -12.71 -11.95
CA ASP A 366 -13.04 -13.88 -12.81
C ASP A 366 -11.94 -13.97 -13.90
N ALA A 367 -11.87 -15.10 -14.60
CA ALA A 367 -10.81 -15.39 -15.55
C ALA A 367 -10.85 -14.52 -16.82
N SER A 368 -11.94 -13.83 -17.12
CA SER A 368 -12.01 -12.92 -18.27
C SER A 368 -11.12 -11.69 -18.08
N CYS A 369 -10.76 -11.38 -16.82
CA CYS A 369 -9.92 -10.26 -16.45
C CYS A 369 -8.40 -10.59 -16.42
N ASP A 370 -7.97 -11.81 -16.75
CA ASP A 370 -6.57 -12.23 -16.64
C ASP A 370 -5.63 -11.63 -17.70
N GLY A 371 -6.18 -11.03 -18.75
CA GLY A 371 -5.38 -10.38 -19.79
C GLY A 371 -4.72 -9.08 -19.31
N TYR A 372 -3.69 -8.64 -20.04
CA TYR A 372 -3.06 -7.33 -19.83
C TYR A 372 -4.12 -6.22 -19.90
N MET A 373 -4.14 -5.32 -18.89
CA MET A 373 -5.18 -4.29 -18.77
C MET A 373 -6.61 -4.87 -18.82
N GLY A 374 -6.83 -6.05 -18.21
CA GLY A 374 -8.12 -6.74 -18.23
C GLY A 374 -9.01 -6.46 -17.03
N SER A 375 -8.46 -5.97 -15.93
CA SER A 375 -9.20 -5.72 -14.69
C SER A 375 -9.83 -4.34 -14.67
N SER A 376 -11.01 -4.21 -14.03
CA SER A 376 -11.71 -2.95 -13.82
C SER A 376 -12.52 -2.95 -12.52
N ASN A 377 -12.17 -3.82 -11.57
CA ASN A 377 -12.70 -3.72 -10.22
C ASN A 377 -12.07 -2.52 -9.50
N ASP A 378 -12.86 -1.82 -8.70
CA ASP A 378 -12.43 -0.62 -8.01
C ASP A 378 -11.27 -0.90 -7.04
N TYR A 379 -10.37 0.07 -6.92
CA TYR A 379 -9.23 -0.01 -6.02
C TYR A 379 -9.49 0.75 -4.73
N ILE A 380 -9.51 0.05 -3.60
CA ILE A 380 -9.77 0.60 -2.28
C ILE A 380 -8.57 1.42 -1.80
N LEU A 381 -8.80 2.68 -1.43
CA LEU A 381 -7.80 3.62 -0.91
C LEU A 381 -7.92 3.81 0.60
N PHE A 382 -9.16 3.89 1.10
CA PHE A 382 -9.47 4.01 2.52
C PHE A 382 -10.70 3.17 2.84
N ARG A 383 -10.65 2.43 3.95
CA ARG A 383 -11.76 1.63 4.45
C ARG A 383 -11.84 1.62 5.98
N ALA A 384 -13.02 1.39 6.52
CA ALA A 384 -13.29 1.47 7.95
C ALA A 384 -12.38 0.56 8.80
N ALA A 385 -12.08 -0.66 8.33
CA ALA A 385 -11.25 -1.60 9.08
C ALA A 385 -9.87 -1.04 9.45
N GLU A 386 -9.27 -0.20 8.61
CA GLU A 386 -8.01 0.48 8.95
C GLU A 386 -8.18 1.41 10.17
N VAL A 387 -9.26 2.18 10.21
CA VAL A 387 -9.53 3.11 11.32
C VAL A 387 -9.78 2.35 12.62
N TYR A 388 -10.49 1.21 12.56
CA TYR A 388 -10.69 0.32 13.71
C TYR A 388 -9.36 -0.24 14.23
N LEU A 389 -8.48 -0.67 13.36
CA LEU A 389 -7.13 -1.13 13.71
C LEU A 389 -6.26 -0.02 14.28
N ASN A 390 -6.32 1.19 13.70
CA ASN A 390 -5.58 2.34 14.17
C ASN A 390 -5.99 2.73 15.59
N TYR A 391 -7.30 2.68 15.89
CA TYR A 391 -7.81 2.90 17.25
C TYR A 391 -7.21 1.93 18.27
N ALA A 392 -7.32 0.63 17.98
CA ALA A 392 -6.83 -0.40 18.89
C ALA A 392 -5.31 -0.31 19.10
N GLU A 393 -4.57 -0.07 18.02
CA GLU A 393 -3.11 0.06 18.10
C GLU A 393 -2.70 1.30 18.91
N ALA A 394 -3.29 2.46 18.65
CA ALA A 394 -2.98 3.69 19.37
C ALA A 394 -3.23 3.54 20.88
N LYS A 395 -4.37 2.94 21.26
CA LYS A 395 -4.71 2.65 22.67
C LYS A 395 -3.72 1.69 23.31
N ALA A 396 -3.30 0.65 22.58
CA ALA A 396 -2.33 -0.32 23.07
C ALA A 396 -0.94 0.31 23.26
N GLU A 397 -0.51 1.12 22.30
CA GLU A 397 0.80 1.80 22.34
C GLU A 397 0.87 2.88 23.43
N LEU A 398 -0.27 3.47 23.83
CA LEU A 398 -0.42 4.35 24.99
C LEU A 398 -0.49 3.59 26.34
N GLY A 399 -0.70 2.28 26.32
CA GLY A 399 -0.96 1.50 27.54
C GLY A 399 -2.33 1.75 28.16
N THR A 400 -3.28 2.31 27.40
CA THR A 400 -4.64 2.65 27.86
C THR A 400 -5.73 1.76 27.25
N LEU A 401 -5.34 0.71 26.53
CA LEU A 401 -6.27 -0.24 25.91
C LEU A 401 -7.06 -1.00 26.97
N THR A 402 -8.35 -1.17 26.73
CA THR A 402 -9.25 -2.01 27.54
C THR A 402 -9.82 -3.15 26.68
N GLN A 403 -10.41 -4.16 27.34
CA GLN A 403 -11.10 -5.22 26.60
C GLN A 403 -12.31 -4.69 25.83
N GLU A 404 -12.99 -3.65 26.35
CA GLU A 404 -14.10 -2.99 25.67
C GLU A 404 -13.64 -2.26 24.40
N ASP A 405 -12.45 -1.67 24.39
CA ASP A 405 -11.87 -1.07 23.18
C ASP A 405 -11.69 -2.15 22.08
N LEU A 406 -11.30 -3.37 22.44
CA LEU A 406 -11.19 -4.49 21.51
C LEU A 406 -12.56 -4.97 21.00
N GLU A 407 -13.62 -4.91 21.84
CA GLU A 407 -14.99 -5.26 21.43
C GLU A 407 -15.54 -4.32 20.34
N ILE A 408 -15.25 -3.03 20.43
CA ILE A 408 -15.73 -2.05 19.46
C ILE A 408 -14.84 -1.91 18.23
N SER A 409 -13.68 -2.55 18.20
CA SER A 409 -12.68 -2.43 17.14
C SER A 409 -12.32 -3.79 16.52
N ILE A 410 -11.33 -4.48 17.04
CA ILE A 410 -10.80 -5.76 16.50
C ILE A 410 -11.88 -6.82 16.37
N LYS A 411 -12.76 -6.94 17.35
CA LYS A 411 -13.86 -7.90 17.32
C LYS A 411 -14.74 -7.73 16.08
N LYS A 412 -15.05 -6.50 15.68
CA LYS A 412 -15.88 -6.23 14.49
C LYS A 412 -15.24 -6.79 13.21
N ILE A 413 -13.91 -6.69 13.11
CA ILE A 413 -13.14 -7.23 11.99
C ILE A 413 -13.15 -8.76 12.02
N ARG A 414 -12.93 -9.36 13.20
CA ARG A 414 -12.90 -10.82 13.38
C ARG A 414 -14.27 -11.46 13.23
N ASP A 415 -15.32 -10.80 13.66
CA ASP A 415 -16.71 -11.27 13.50
C ASP A 415 -17.09 -11.47 12.02
N ARG A 416 -16.53 -10.70 11.09
CA ARG A 416 -16.71 -10.88 9.63
C ARG A 416 -16.45 -12.32 9.19
N VAL A 417 -15.47 -12.97 9.80
CA VAL A 417 -14.98 -14.30 9.41
C VAL A 417 -15.14 -15.33 10.53
N GLY A 418 -15.92 -15.02 11.57
CA GLY A 418 -16.21 -15.95 12.67
C GLY A 418 -15.01 -16.26 13.58
N MET A 419 -14.00 -15.39 13.62
CA MET A 419 -12.85 -15.55 14.50
C MET A 419 -13.14 -15.00 15.90
N PRO A 420 -12.64 -15.65 17.00
CA PRO A 420 -12.78 -15.13 18.34
C PRO A 420 -12.01 -13.82 18.53
N ASN A 421 -12.50 -12.94 19.44
CA ASN A 421 -11.82 -11.71 19.80
C ASN A 421 -10.46 -11.98 20.46
N ILE A 422 -9.60 -10.95 20.51
CA ILE A 422 -8.39 -10.97 21.33
C ILE A 422 -8.80 -10.89 22.81
N ASP A 423 -8.31 -11.84 23.61
CA ASP A 423 -8.29 -11.72 25.08
C ASP A 423 -7.00 -11.02 25.49
N MET A 424 -7.11 -9.76 25.91
CA MET A 424 -5.96 -8.92 26.25
C MET A 424 -5.15 -9.49 27.41
N PHE A 425 -5.83 -10.08 28.41
CA PHE A 425 -5.16 -10.62 29.60
C PHE A 425 -4.39 -11.89 29.26
N ALA A 426 -5.01 -12.79 28.49
CA ALA A 426 -4.36 -14.01 28.03
C ALA A 426 -3.17 -13.71 27.10
N ALA A 427 -3.33 -12.75 26.18
CA ALA A 427 -2.25 -12.32 25.28
C ALA A 427 -1.04 -11.77 26.05
N ASN A 428 -1.28 -10.91 27.04
CA ASN A 428 -0.20 -10.32 27.85
C ASN A 428 0.44 -11.33 28.82
N ALA A 429 -0.34 -12.28 29.35
CA ALA A 429 0.18 -13.33 30.20
C ALA A 429 1.08 -14.33 29.44
N ASN A 430 0.83 -14.53 28.15
CA ASN A 430 1.58 -15.45 27.30
C ASN A 430 1.80 -14.84 25.91
N PRO A 431 2.73 -13.86 25.75
CA PRO A 431 3.06 -13.29 24.44
C PRO A 431 3.50 -14.38 23.45
N ASP A 432 3.10 -14.22 22.19
CA ASP A 432 3.40 -15.21 21.15
C ASP A 432 4.92 -15.36 20.93
N PRO A 433 5.52 -16.55 21.19
CA PRO A 433 6.94 -16.77 20.96
C PRO A 433 7.38 -16.55 19.52
N TYR A 434 6.51 -16.89 18.55
CA TYR A 434 6.79 -16.69 17.13
C TYR A 434 6.89 -15.22 16.76
N LEU A 435 6.00 -14.39 17.30
CA LEU A 435 6.01 -12.93 17.09
C LEU A 435 7.06 -12.20 17.95
N CYS A 436 7.59 -12.85 19.00
CA CYS A 436 8.69 -12.33 19.80
C CYS A 436 10.06 -12.66 19.24
N ALA A 437 10.15 -13.71 18.41
CA ALA A 437 11.44 -14.21 17.92
C ALA A 437 12.05 -13.24 16.88
N PRO A 438 13.35 -12.93 16.97
CA PRO A 438 14.03 -12.04 16.03
C PRO A 438 13.99 -12.52 14.58
N GLU A 439 13.87 -13.83 14.36
CA GLU A 439 13.89 -14.49 13.06
C GLU A 439 12.52 -14.43 12.35
N THR A 440 11.43 -14.24 13.10
CA THR A 440 10.08 -14.35 12.56
C THR A 440 9.15 -13.20 12.95
N GLY A 441 9.49 -12.45 14.01
CA GLY A 441 8.61 -11.47 14.63
C GLY A 441 9.25 -10.10 14.84
N TYR A 442 8.79 -9.43 15.90
CA TYR A 442 9.07 -8.04 16.22
C TYR A 442 10.04 -7.92 17.40
N ARG A 443 11.14 -7.20 17.22
CA ARG A 443 12.22 -7.08 18.20
C ARG A 443 12.00 -5.96 19.21
N ASN A 444 11.31 -4.89 18.78
CA ASN A 444 11.30 -3.62 19.49
C ASN A 444 10.09 -3.42 20.43
N VAL A 445 9.21 -4.40 20.57
CA VAL A 445 8.09 -4.34 21.51
C VAL A 445 8.56 -4.77 22.90
N THR A 446 8.74 -3.82 23.81
CA THR A 446 9.25 -4.05 25.17
C THR A 446 8.27 -3.68 26.27
N ASP A 447 7.11 -3.12 25.92
CA ASP A 447 6.07 -2.66 26.84
C ASP A 447 5.51 -3.80 27.72
N PRO A 448 4.98 -3.50 28.91
CA PRO A 448 4.32 -4.50 29.76
C PRO A 448 3.11 -5.19 29.10
N ASN A 449 2.45 -4.50 28.14
CA ASN A 449 1.33 -5.02 27.36
C ASN A 449 1.79 -5.57 25.98
N LYS A 450 3.02 -6.01 25.90
CA LYS A 450 3.66 -6.58 24.69
C LYS A 450 2.78 -7.61 23.99
N GLY A 451 2.14 -8.49 24.73
CA GLY A 451 1.35 -9.57 24.15
C GLY A 451 0.20 -9.05 23.29
N VAL A 452 -0.59 -8.11 23.79
CA VAL A 452 -1.71 -7.53 23.02
C VAL A 452 -1.22 -6.66 21.88
N ILE A 453 -0.12 -5.92 22.04
CA ILE A 453 0.49 -5.17 20.93
C ILE A 453 0.85 -6.10 19.78
N LEU A 454 1.47 -7.24 20.06
CA LEU A 454 1.84 -8.24 19.04
C LEU A 454 0.61 -8.84 18.35
N GLU A 455 -0.46 -9.13 19.10
CA GLU A 455 -1.71 -9.63 18.53
C GLU A 455 -2.39 -8.58 17.62
N ILE A 456 -2.36 -7.29 17.99
CA ILE A 456 -2.88 -6.21 17.15
C ILE A 456 -2.03 -6.04 15.88
N ARG A 457 -0.71 -6.15 15.97
CA ARG A 457 0.17 -6.13 14.79
C ARG A 457 -0.08 -7.33 13.88
N ARG A 458 -0.36 -8.52 14.43
CA ARG A 458 -0.80 -9.69 13.67
C ARG A 458 -2.10 -9.39 12.94
N GLU A 459 -3.11 -8.91 13.67
CA GLU A 459 -4.41 -8.60 13.10
C GLU A 459 -4.31 -7.60 11.96
N ARG A 460 -3.54 -6.52 12.17
CA ARG A 460 -3.26 -5.52 11.14
C ARG A 460 -2.54 -6.13 9.91
N THR A 461 -1.56 -6.98 10.12
CA THR A 461 -0.81 -7.65 9.05
C THR A 461 -1.72 -8.53 8.19
N ILE A 462 -2.64 -9.28 8.83
CA ILE A 462 -3.59 -10.17 8.16
C ILE A 462 -4.66 -9.36 7.44
N GLU A 463 -5.30 -8.44 8.14
CA GLU A 463 -6.43 -7.68 7.65
C GLU A 463 -6.05 -6.76 6.49
N LEU A 464 -4.96 -6.00 6.63
CA LEU A 464 -4.49 -5.04 5.62
C LEU A 464 -3.45 -5.62 4.66
N CYS A 465 -3.33 -6.95 4.61
CA CYS A 465 -2.40 -7.63 3.70
C CYS A 465 -2.61 -7.17 2.26
N LEU A 466 -1.54 -6.80 1.55
CA LEU A 466 -1.55 -6.36 0.15
C LEU A 466 -2.32 -5.04 -0.13
N GLU A 467 -2.45 -4.17 0.86
CA GLU A 467 -3.11 -2.86 0.72
C GLU A 467 -2.12 -1.67 0.82
N GLY A 468 -0.80 -1.92 0.68
CA GLY A 468 0.21 -0.87 0.65
C GLY A 468 0.63 -0.32 2.02
N HIS A 469 0.26 -0.97 3.13
CA HIS A 469 0.59 -0.48 4.47
C HIS A 469 1.87 -1.07 5.05
N ARG A 470 2.22 -2.32 4.68
CA ARG A 470 3.19 -3.15 5.40
C ARG A 470 4.58 -2.54 5.50
N TYR A 471 5.10 -1.97 4.41
CA TYR A 471 6.42 -1.34 4.43
C TYR A 471 6.53 -0.26 5.50
N TYR A 472 5.56 0.67 5.50
CA TYR A 472 5.56 1.78 6.46
C TYR A 472 5.17 1.35 7.87
N ASP A 473 4.45 0.25 8.06
CA ASP A 473 4.26 -0.37 9.37
C ASP A 473 5.60 -0.84 9.95
N ILE A 474 6.42 -1.53 9.15
CA ILE A 474 7.77 -1.96 9.54
C ILE A 474 8.68 -0.76 9.84
N ILE A 475 8.60 0.30 9.03
CA ILE A 475 9.37 1.54 9.23
C ILE A 475 9.00 2.23 10.55
N ARG A 476 7.69 2.45 10.80
CA ARG A 476 7.23 3.16 12.01
C ARG A 476 7.45 2.37 13.30
N TRP A 477 7.45 1.04 13.24
CA TRP A 477 7.79 0.17 14.38
C TRP A 477 9.30 -0.03 14.58
N LYS A 478 10.14 0.52 13.71
CA LYS A 478 11.59 0.35 13.67
C LYS A 478 12.03 -1.11 13.57
N GLU A 479 11.33 -1.88 12.74
CA GLU A 479 11.56 -3.31 12.54
C GLU A 479 12.24 -3.62 11.20
N GLY A 480 13.09 -2.72 10.70
CA GLY A 480 13.76 -2.86 9.39
C GLY A 480 14.55 -4.15 9.21
N LYS A 481 15.08 -4.72 10.29
CA LYS A 481 15.72 -6.04 10.28
C LYS A 481 14.81 -7.19 9.82
N MET A 482 13.48 -7.00 9.79
CA MET A 482 12.56 -7.97 9.20
C MET A 482 12.81 -8.19 7.70
N PHE A 483 13.38 -7.22 7.01
CA PHE A 483 13.74 -7.36 5.59
C PHE A 483 14.94 -8.27 5.34
N GLU A 484 15.72 -8.60 6.36
CA GLU A 484 16.82 -9.57 6.28
C GLU A 484 16.36 -11.03 6.42
N GLN A 485 15.10 -11.26 6.85
CA GLN A 485 14.57 -12.61 7.06
C GLN A 485 14.36 -13.34 5.72
N PRO A 486 14.52 -14.68 5.66
CA PRO A 486 14.34 -15.44 4.44
C PRO A 486 12.93 -15.36 3.88
N PHE A 487 12.80 -15.25 2.55
CA PHE A 487 11.54 -15.44 1.85
C PHE A 487 11.38 -16.92 1.51
N LEU A 488 10.57 -17.60 2.29
CA LEU A 488 10.31 -19.02 2.13
C LEU A 488 8.88 -19.27 1.63
N GLY A 489 8.73 -20.32 0.83
CA GLY A 489 7.45 -20.82 0.36
C GLY A 489 7.01 -22.11 1.04
N MET A 490 6.15 -22.86 0.35
CA MET A 490 5.61 -24.14 0.80
C MET A 490 6.71 -25.14 1.18
N TYR A 491 6.38 -26.04 2.10
CA TYR A 491 7.24 -27.14 2.51
C TYR A 491 6.96 -28.39 1.67
N PHE A 492 8.04 -29.09 1.27
CA PHE A 492 8.00 -30.39 0.62
C PHE A 492 8.81 -31.43 1.42
N PRO A 493 8.27 -32.64 1.65
CA PRO A 493 8.89 -33.64 2.54
C PRO A 493 10.07 -34.37 1.90
N GLY A 494 10.26 -34.22 0.58
CA GLY A 494 11.32 -34.90 -0.17
C GLY A 494 10.79 -35.80 -1.27
N LEU A 495 11.65 -36.12 -2.22
CA LEU A 495 11.34 -36.99 -3.35
C LEU A 495 11.49 -38.44 -2.97
N THR A 496 10.41 -39.23 -3.01
CA THR A 496 10.33 -40.59 -2.50
C THR A 496 10.16 -41.66 -3.56
N GLN A 497 9.58 -41.35 -4.71
CA GLN A 497 9.34 -42.28 -5.82
C GLN A 497 10.41 -42.16 -6.91
N GLY A 498 10.70 -43.27 -7.60
CA GLY A 498 11.76 -43.31 -8.60
C GLY A 498 13.15 -43.56 -7.98
N SER A 499 14.21 -43.46 -8.77
CA SER A 499 15.61 -43.64 -8.37
C SER A 499 16.53 -42.62 -9.04
N GLY A 500 17.57 -42.21 -8.31
CA GLY A 500 18.55 -41.23 -8.80
C GLY A 500 17.89 -39.95 -9.29
N ASP A 501 18.32 -39.46 -10.47
CA ASP A 501 17.81 -38.25 -11.09
C ASP A 501 16.37 -38.36 -11.62
N ASN A 502 15.72 -39.54 -11.48
CA ASN A 502 14.32 -39.74 -11.85
C ASN A 502 13.37 -39.83 -10.64
N ARG A 503 13.81 -39.43 -9.48
CA ARG A 503 12.97 -39.38 -8.26
C ARG A 503 11.88 -38.34 -8.45
N TYR A 504 10.71 -38.58 -7.90
CA TYR A 504 9.59 -37.66 -7.89
C TYR A 504 8.64 -37.95 -6.72
N ASP A 505 7.83 -36.95 -6.42
CA ASP A 505 6.67 -37.05 -5.53
C ASP A 505 5.41 -36.52 -6.22
N VAL A 506 4.28 -37.07 -5.80
CA VAL A 506 2.94 -36.60 -6.25
C VAL A 506 2.19 -36.07 -5.04
N PHE A 507 1.72 -34.84 -5.15
CA PHE A 507 0.97 -34.16 -4.11
C PHE A 507 -0.48 -34.00 -4.57
N ASP A 508 -1.41 -34.50 -3.78
CA ASP A 508 -2.82 -34.19 -3.89
C ASP A 508 -3.10 -32.87 -3.17
N MET A 509 -3.32 -31.82 -3.94
CA MET A 509 -3.50 -30.48 -3.40
C MET A 509 -4.93 -30.21 -2.89
N ASN A 510 -5.84 -31.15 -3.12
CA ASN A 510 -7.25 -31.04 -2.74
C ASN A 510 -7.76 -32.31 -2.01
N ASP A 511 -6.89 -33.10 -1.42
CA ASP A 511 -7.26 -34.35 -0.75
C ASP A 511 -8.34 -34.12 0.32
N GLY A 512 -9.34 -35.00 0.32
CA GLY A 512 -10.43 -34.97 1.28
C GLY A 512 -11.54 -33.96 1.03
N ILE A 513 -11.51 -33.20 -0.07
CA ILE A 513 -12.62 -32.29 -0.40
C ILE A 513 -13.78 -33.08 -0.99
N ALA A 514 -14.88 -33.14 -0.22
CA ALA A 514 -16.09 -33.83 -0.65
C ALA A 514 -16.73 -33.12 -1.87
N GLY A 515 -17.05 -33.90 -2.91
CA GLY A 515 -17.72 -33.39 -4.10
C GLY A 515 -16.79 -32.78 -5.14
N ASP A 516 -15.48 -32.88 -5.01
CA ASP A 516 -14.53 -32.51 -6.06
C ASP A 516 -14.82 -33.29 -7.33
N LYS A 517 -15.17 -32.58 -8.39
CA LYS A 517 -15.37 -33.19 -9.70
C LYS A 517 -14.07 -33.53 -10.39
N GLU A 518 -13.00 -32.91 -9.92
CA GLU A 518 -11.70 -32.98 -10.57
C GLU A 518 -10.55 -32.88 -9.56
N LYS A 519 -9.89 -34.01 -9.32
CA LYS A 519 -8.70 -34.07 -8.49
C LYS A 519 -7.55 -33.32 -9.15
N VAL A 520 -6.89 -32.43 -8.42
CA VAL A 520 -5.77 -31.62 -8.92
C VAL A 520 -4.49 -32.04 -8.22
N ASP A 521 -3.70 -32.83 -8.92
CA ASP A 521 -2.42 -33.35 -8.41
C ASP A 521 -1.24 -32.57 -9.02
N ILE A 522 -0.20 -32.41 -8.20
CA ILE A 522 1.09 -31.83 -8.59
C ILE A 522 2.16 -32.91 -8.45
N CYS A 523 2.99 -33.07 -9.48
CA CYS A 523 4.17 -33.91 -9.45
C CYS A 523 5.43 -33.04 -9.47
N ILE A 524 6.30 -33.23 -8.47
CA ILE A 524 7.63 -32.62 -8.41
C ILE A 524 8.64 -33.71 -8.74
N TYR A 525 9.59 -33.43 -9.62
CA TYR A 525 10.52 -34.44 -10.11
C TYR A 525 11.92 -33.88 -10.40
N THR A 526 12.89 -34.77 -10.44
CA THR A 526 14.24 -34.57 -10.97
C THR A 526 14.45 -35.41 -12.24
N GLY A 527 15.39 -35.01 -13.08
CA GLY A 527 15.72 -35.75 -14.30
C GLY A 527 14.63 -35.68 -15.37
N LYS A 528 14.19 -36.84 -15.87
CA LYS A 528 13.15 -36.91 -16.91
C LYS A 528 11.77 -36.83 -16.30
N LYS A 529 10.87 -36.07 -16.95
CA LYS A 529 9.45 -35.94 -16.57
C LYS A 529 8.83 -37.36 -16.46
N PRO A 530 8.28 -37.76 -15.30
CA PRO A 530 7.67 -39.06 -15.13
C PRO A 530 6.35 -39.18 -15.88
N SER A 531 6.02 -40.41 -16.29
CA SER A 531 4.73 -40.71 -16.92
C SER A 531 3.79 -41.27 -15.83
N VAL A 532 3.18 -40.35 -15.08
CA VAL A 532 2.22 -40.67 -14.03
C VAL A 532 0.82 -40.30 -14.53
N LYS A 533 -0.13 -41.23 -14.36
CA LYS A 533 -1.52 -41.00 -14.77
C LYS A 533 -2.21 -39.99 -13.87
N ASN A 534 -3.13 -39.21 -14.44
CA ASN A 534 -3.98 -38.24 -13.72
C ASN A 534 -3.24 -37.07 -13.05
N ILE A 535 -1.95 -36.85 -13.35
CA ILE A 535 -1.21 -35.68 -12.90
C ILE A 535 -1.40 -34.55 -13.92
N ARG A 536 -1.76 -33.38 -13.44
CA ARG A 536 -2.06 -32.21 -14.28
C ARG A 536 -0.90 -31.24 -14.37
N LYS A 537 -0.19 -31.06 -13.27
CA LYS A 537 0.93 -30.11 -13.19
C LYS A 537 2.21 -30.85 -12.82
N PHE A 538 3.26 -30.61 -13.59
CA PHE A 538 4.59 -31.18 -13.34
C PHE A 538 5.58 -30.03 -13.22
N TYR A 539 6.36 -30.04 -12.14
CA TYR A 539 7.39 -29.06 -11.86
C TYR A 539 8.72 -29.72 -11.64
N LYS A 540 9.76 -29.24 -12.32
CA LYS A 540 11.10 -29.78 -12.21
C LYS A 540 11.89 -29.06 -11.13
N LEU A 541 12.33 -29.80 -10.12
CA LEU A 541 13.17 -29.28 -9.06
C LEU A 541 14.50 -28.77 -9.62
N GLY A 542 14.91 -27.57 -9.21
CA GLY A 542 16.10 -26.89 -9.70
C GLY A 542 15.88 -26.03 -10.95
N GLU A 543 14.72 -26.13 -11.63
CA GLU A 543 14.34 -25.28 -12.76
C GLU A 543 13.21 -24.30 -12.39
N GLU A 544 12.09 -24.81 -11.85
CA GLU A 544 10.96 -23.96 -11.46
C GLU A 544 11.08 -23.44 -10.03
N PHE A 545 11.71 -24.18 -9.15
CA PHE A 545 12.01 -23.78 -7.76
C PHE A 545 13.16 -24.58 -7.15
N VAL A 546 13.68 -24.10 -6.02
CA VAL A 546 14.76 -24.71 -5.23
C VAL A 546 14.27 -24.89 -3.80
N LEU A 547 14.70 -25.96 -3.12
CA LEU A 547 14.35 -26.27 -1.73
C LEU A 547 15.53 -26.06 -0.78
N THR A 548 15.24 -25.71 0.49
CA THR A 548 16.25 -25.38 1.49
C THR A 548 17.28 -26.50 1.74
N ASP A 549 16.85 -27.74 1.66
CA ASP A 549 17.69 -28.93 1.96
C ASP A 549 17.96 -29.77 0.71
N GLY A 550 17.97 -29.15 -0.46
CA GLY A 550 18.24 -29.81 -1.73
C GLY A 550 17.00 -30.47 -2.33
N ASP A 551 16.62 -31.65 -1.89
CA ASP A 551 15.46 -32.40 -2.39
C ASP A 551 14.23 -32.35 -1.47
N LYS A 552 14.31 -31.61 -0.36
CA LYS A 552 13.24 -31.40 0.62
C LYS A 552 13.32 -30.00 1.24
N GLY A 553 12.35 -29.66 2.07
CA GLY A 553 12.34 -28.40 2.80
C GLY A 553 11.39 -27.37 2.19
N ASN A 554 11.62 -26.12 2.50
CA ASN A 554 10.81 -25.02 2.00
C ASN A 554 11.30 -24.51 0.64
N ILE A 555 10.40 -24.04 -0.21
CA ILE A 555 10.79 -23.29 -1.41
C ILE A 555 11.60 -22.08 -0.99
N ILE A 556 12.77 -21.88 -1.61
CA ILE A 556 13.61 -20.68 -1.50
C ILE A 556 13.26 -19.76 -2.66
N CYS A 557 12.81 -18.56 -2.36
CA CYS A 557 12.43 -17.59 -3.39
C CYS A 557 13.57 -16.64 -3.76
N HIS A 558 14.62 -16.62 -2.95
CA HIS A 558 15.73 -15.70 -3.09
C HIS A 558 16.99 -16.34 -2.50
N ASP A 559 18.06 -16.37 -3.29
CA ASP A 559 19.35 -16.92 -2.86
C ASP A 559 20.10 -15.89 -2.00
N ILE A 560 19.99 -16.06 -0.69
CA ILE A 560 20.60 -15.15 0.31
C ILE A 560 22.13 -15.11 0.20
N GLU A 561 22.77 -16.18 -0.28
CA GLU A 561 24.22 -16.21 -0.43
C GLU A 561 24.69 -15.38 -1.62
N LYS A 562 23.92 -15.37 -2.71
CA LYS A 562 24.23 -14.58 -3.92
C LYS A 562 23.76 -13.15 -3.85
N GLU A 563 22.65 -12.93 -3.18
CA GLU A 563 22.00 -11.61 -3.07
C GLU A 563 21.66 -11.32 -1.60
N PRO A 564 22.68 -11.03 -0.77
CA PRO A 564 22.46 -10.79 0.65
C PRO A 564 21.57 -9.59 0.87
N ARG A 565 20.54 -9.75 1.71
CA ARG A 565 19.71 -8.66 2.18
C ARG A 565 20.32 -8.09 3.44
N GLN A 566 20.45 -6.78 3.48
CA GLN A 566 21.00 -6.07 4.64
C GLN A 566 20.20 -4.80 4.87
N TRP A 567 19.93 -4.54 6.12
CA TRP A 567 19.27 -3.34 6.58
C TRP A 567 20.23 -2.52 7.46
N ASN A 568 20.47 -1.28 7.08
CA ASN A 568 21.25 -0.36 7.88
C ASN A 568 20.32 0.46 8.78
N GLU A 569 20.39 0.22 10.10
CA GLU A 569 19.53 0.83 11.12
C GLU A 569 19.65 2.37 11.21
N GLU A 570 20.78 2.94 10.79
CA GLU A 570 21.00 4.38 10.83
C GLU A 570 20.57 5.09 9.54
N ARG A 571 20.50 4.34 8.43
CA ARG A 571 20.32 4.88 7.09
C ARG A 571 18.93 4.60 6.50
N ASP A 572 18.46 3.35 6.59
CA ASP A 572 17.47 2.82 5.66
C ASP A 572 16.02 3.17 6.02
N TYR A 573 15.78 3.80 7.17
CA TYR A 573 14.46 4.31 7.54
C TYR A 573 14.02 5.54 6.74
N PHE A 574 14.97 6.22 6.07
CA PHE A 574 14.69 7.33 5.16
C PHE A 574 15.30 7.10 3.79
N PHE A 575 14.66 7.64 2.78
CA PHE A 575 15.22 7.67 1.43
C PHE A 575 16.18 8.87 1.28
N PRO A 576 17.17 8.75 0.38
CA PRO A 576 18.10 9.85 0.13
C PRO A 576 17.46 10.98 -0.68
N ILE A 577 17.94 12.20 -0.44
CA ILE A 577 17.64 13.35 -1.29
C ILE A 577 18.44 13.22 -2.59
N PRO A 578 17.86 13.42 -3.79
CA PRO A 578 18.58 13.30 -5.05
C PRO A 578 19.72 14.29 -5.20
N THR A 579 20.82 13.86 -5.84
CA THR A 579 22.02 14.70 -5.97
C THR A 579 21.77 16.00 -6.74
N THR A 580 20.95 15.97 -7.80
CA THR A 580 20.61 17.17 -8.58
C THR A 580 19.93 18.23 -7.70
N GLU A 581 19.01 17.84 -6.82
CA GLU A 581 18.28 18.77 -5.96
C GLU A 581 19.20 19.42 -4.92
N ARG A 582 20.12 18.66 -4.36
CA ARG A 582 21.14 19.18 -3.46
C ARG A 582 22.09 20.15 -4.17
N SER A 583 22.51 19.81 -5.38
CA SER A 583 23.36 20.69 -6.20
C SER A 583 22.67 21.98 -6.58
N LEU A 584 21.40 21.94 -7.01
CA LEU A 584 20.61 23.13 -7.37
C LEU A 584 20.41 24.10 -6.20
N THR A 585 20.33 23.56 -4.98
CA THR A 585 20.21 24.36 -3.76
C THR A 585 21.55 24.72 -3.12
N ASN A 586 22.67 24.37 -3.77
CA ASN A 586 24.02 24.60 -3.27
C ASN A 586 24.22 24.06 -1.84
N GLY A 587 23.70 22.84 -1.58
CA GLY A 587 23.80 22.15 -0.29
C GLY A 587 22.79 22.59 0.78
N ALA A 588 21.91 23.57 0.51
CA ALA A 588 20.88 23.95 1.48
C ALA A 588 19.95 22.78 1.84
N LEU A 589 19.65 21.90 0.87
CA LEU A 589 19.05 20.61 1.15
C LEU A 589 20.15 19.64 1.64
N THR A 590 20.21 19.43 2.94
CA THR A 590 21.11 18.45 3.56
C THR A 590 20.71 17.02 3.23
N GLN A 591 21.67 16.09 3.19
CA GLN A 591 21.37 14.66 2.97
C GLN A 591 20.85 14.00 4.26
N ASN A 592 20.10 12.91 4.10
CA ASN A 592 19.71 12.07 5.23
C ASN A 592 20.91 11.29 5.78
N PRO A 593 20.92 10.98 7.09
CA PRO A 593 22.02 10.28 7.73
C PRO A 593 22.39 8.97 7.01
N GLY A 594 23.69 8.67 6.96
CA GLY A 594 24.20 7.42 6.36
C GLY A 594 24.22 7.38 4.84
N TRP A 595 23.63 8.36 4.15
CA TRP A 595 23.66 8.45 2.69
C TRP A 595 24.82 9.32 2.21
N ASN A 596 25.64 8.76 1.32
CA ASN A 596 26.73 9.48 0.67
C ASN A 596 26.42 9.63 -0.82
N ASP A 597 26.40 10.84 -1.32
CA ASP A 597 26.15 11.20 -2.72
C ASP A 597 27.38 11.79 -3.43
N GLY A 598 28.52 11.82 -2.76
CA GLY A 598 29.77 12.34 -3.29
C GLY A 598 29.84 13.87 -3.39
N LEU A 599 28.89 14.60 -2.80
CA LEU A 599 28.90 16.05 -2.73
C LEU A 599 29.53 16.53 -1.42
N ASP A 600 30.44 17.51 -1.51
CA ASP A 600 31.26 18.02 -0.38
C ASP A 600 30.59 19.18 0.39
N PHE A 601 29.25 19.32 0.35
CA PHE A 601 28.50 20.36 1.06
C PHE A 601 27.28 19.85 1.79
#